data_13ff7284e9dc6489c73c437573da74d6
#
_entry.id   13ff7284e9dc6489c73c437573da74d6
#
_cell.length_a   1.000
_cell.length_b   1.000
_cell.length_c   1.000
_cell.angle_alpha   90.00
_cell.angle_beta   90.00
_cell.angle_gamma   90.00
#
_symmetry.space_group_name_H-M   'P 1'
#
loop_
_entity.id
_entity.type
_entity.pdbx_description
1 polymer ?
#
loop_
_entity_poly.entity_id
_entity_poly.type
_entity_poly.pdbx_seq_one_letter_code
_entity_poly.pdbx_strand_id
1 'polypeptide(L)'
;MAALFTYIKGGGGPMNTVEPIRDMDLVMDLAEYLKSNNERDYVLFMFGIYTGLRISDILKFRIRDVREKDAVYIREKKTGKEKRFPINSELKPIIEEYIAGKRDYEYLFKSPRYPNKPITRQQAYNVLTDAAKVFGLEAIGTHTLRKTFGYHMYQQTHDAVTLMEIFNHADISVTLRYIGINQDNKDKLIKSLTFKHGKGKR
;
A
#
# COMPACT_ATOMS: atom_id res chain seq x y z
N MET A 1 -26.50 -9.42 15.46
CA MET A 1 -27.14 -9.25 14.14
C MET A 1 -26.04 -8.86 13.18
N ALA A 2 -25.59 -9.79 12.33
CA ALA A 2 -24.54 -9.55 11.36
C ALA A 2 -25.13 -8.81 10.16
N ALA A 3 -24.67 -7.61 9.91
CA ALA A 3 -25.02 -6.87 8.69
C ALA A 3 -24.25 -7.48 7.52
N LEU A 4 -24.94 -8.25 6.68
CA LEU A 4 -24.43 -8.71 5.39
C LEU A 4 -24.33 -7.47 4.47
N PHE A 5 -23.13 -6.93 4.35
CA PHE A 5 -22.81 -6.01 3.25
C PHE A 5 -22.58 -6.85 1.99
N THR A 6 -23.58 -6.90 1.14
CA THR A 6 -23.47 -7.45 -0.21
C THR A 6 -22.58 -6.52 -1.04
N TYR A 7 -21.34 -6.88 -1.24
CA TYR A 7 -20.42 -6.19 -2.14
C TYR A 7 -20.86 -6.43 -3.58
N ILE A 8 -21.34 -5.39 -4.24
CA ILE A 8 -21.76 -5.46 -5.66
C ILE A 8 -20.51 -5.67 -6.51
N LYS A 9 -20.42 -6.78 -7.22
CA LYS A 9 -19.43 -7.05 -8.27
C LYS A 9 -19.48 -5.93 -9.32
N GLY A 10 -18.55 -4.99 -9.24
CA GLY A 10 -18.29 -4.02 -10.30
C GLY A 10 -17.60 -4.69 -11.48
N GLY A 11 -18.17 -4.50 -12.68
CA GLY A 11 -17.82 -5.17 -13.92
C GLY A 11 -16.37 -5.06 -14.38
N GLY A 12 -16.00 -6.04 -15.19
CA GLY A 12 -14.70 -6.38 -15.72
C GLY A 12 -13.83 -5.26 -16.27
N GLY A 13 -12.75 -5.00 -15.54
CA GLY A 13 -11.51 -4.45 -16.12
C GLY A 13 -10.56 -5.61 -16.45
N PRO A 14 -9.52 -5.40 -17.27
CA PRO A 14 -8.62 -6.46 -17.70
C PRO A 14 -8.01 -7.17 -16.50
N MET A 15 -8.12 -8.50 -16.48
CA MET A 15 -7.59 -9.39 -15.45
C MET A 15 -6.10 -9.13 -15.24
N ASN A 16 -5.74 -8.43 -14.18
CA ASN A 16 -4.43 -8.29 -13.53
C ASN A 16 -4.15 -6.90 -12.92
N THR A 17 -5.13 -6.02 -12.81
CA THR A 17 -4.93 -4.72 -12.15
C THR A 17 -5.21 -4.88 -10.66
N VAL A 18 -4.16 -4.88 -9.84
CA VAL A 18 -4.33 -4.78 -8.39
C VAL A 18 -4.93 -3.43 -8.01
N GLU A 19 -5.75 -3.41 -6.96
CA GLU A 19 -6.44 -2.20 -6.48
C GLU A 19 -5.83 -1.69 -5.16
N PRO A 20 -6.00 -0.39 -4.82
CA PRO A 20 -5.73 0.10 -3.47
C PRO A 20 -6.79 -0.44 -2.50
N ILE A 21 -6.42 -0.61 -1.23
CA ILE A 21 -7.40 -0.82 -0.15
C ILE A 21 -7.91 0.57 0.24
N ARG A 22 -9.17 0.85 -0.10
CA ARG A 22 -9.78 2.18 0.06
C ARG A 22 -10.33 2.41 1.45
N ASP A 23 -10.84 1.36 2.06
CA ASP A 23 -11.41 1.37 3.40
C ASP A 23 -10.29 1.30 4.44
N MET A 24 -10.23 2.30 5.33
CA MET A 24 -9.21 2.38 6.36
C MET A 24 -9.41 1.34 7.46
N ASP A 25 -10.66 1.00 7.80
CA ASP A 25 -10.96 -0.02 8.79
C ASP A 25 -10.44 -1.38 8.28
N LEU A 26 -10.66 -1.65 7.01
CA LEU A 26 -10.14 -2.86 6.36
C LEU A 26 -8.60 -2.90 6.30
N VAL A 27 -7.93 -1.75 6.13
CA VAL A 27 -6.46 -1.64 6.23
C VAL A 27 -6.01 -2.06 7.63
N MET A 28 -6.69 -1.58 8.66
CA MET A 28 -6.34 -1.87 10.05
C MET A 28 -6.64 -3.32 10.43
N ASP A 29 -7.78 -3.86 10.02
CA ASP A 29 -8.15 -5.27 10.23
C ASP A 29 -7.11 -6.22 9.60
N LEU A 30 -6.67 -5.89 8.37
CA LEU A 30 -5.63 -6.66 7.68
C LEU A 30 -4.27 -6.58 8.41
N ALA A 31 -3.93 -5.40 8.93
CA ALA A 31 -2.73 -5.20 9.72
C ALA A 31 -2.75 -6.03 11.01
N GLU A 32 -3.88 -6.02 11.74
CA GLU A 32 -4.06 -6.80 12.96
C GLU A 32 -4.01 -8.31 12.71
N TYR A 33 -4.69 -8.77 11.65
CA TYR A 33 -4.61 -10.16 11.20
C TYR A 33 -3.16 -10.58 10.91
N LEU A 34 -2.40 -9.75 10.17
CA LEU A 34 -1.00 -10.05 9.89
C LEU A 34 -0.16 -10.05 11.18
N LYS A 35 -0.39 -9.11 12.10
CA LYS A 35 0.31 -9.02 13.39
C LYS A 35 0.09 -10.28 14.24
N SER A 36 -1.14 -10.77 14.30
CA SER A 36 -1.47 -11.96 15.05
C SER A 36 -0.87 -13.24 14.47
N ASN A 37 -0.58 -13.28 13.17
CA ASN A 37 -0.02 -14.46 12.49
C ASN A 37 1.50 -14.42 12.36
N ASN A 38 2.07 -13.26 11.98
CA ASN A 38 3.51 -13.13 11.75
C ASN A 38 3.94 -11.66 11.79
N GLU A 39 4.74 -11.30 12.78
CA GLU A 39 5.22 -9.93 13.00
C GLU A 39 5.99 -9.36 11.79
N ARG A 40 6.85 -10.17 11.13
CA ARG A 40 7.55 -9.74 9.91
C ARG A 40 6.58 -9.30 8.82
N ASP A 41 5.52 -10.05 8.63
CA ASP A 41 4.55 -9.83 7.56
C ASP A 41 3.67 -8.60 7.87
N TYR A 42 3.35 -8.40 9.15
CA TYR A 42 2.75 -7.16 9.64
C TYR A 42 3.64 -5.94 9.36
N VAL A 43 4.92 -6.00 9.76
CA VAL A 43 5.85 -4.89 9.53
C VAL A 43 6.07 -4.64 8.05
N LEU A 44 6.10 -5.68 7.21
CA LEU A 44 6.16 -5.55 5.75
C LEU A 44 4.96 -4.79 5.19
N PHE A 45 3.76 -5.12 5.66
CA PHE A 45 2.52 -4.46 5.27
C PHE A 45 2.53 -2.99 5.68
N MET A 46 2.78 -2.71 6.97
CA MET A 46 2.86 -1.34 7.50
C MET A 46 3.93 -0.51 6.79
N PHE A 47 5.13 -1.08 6.61
CA PHE A 47 6.21 -0.41 5.90
C PHE A 47 5.80 -0.04 4.46
N GLY A 48 5.10 -0.94 3.78
CA GLY A 48 4.62 -0.71 2.42
C GLY A 48 3.58 0.39 2.31
N ILE A 49 2.58 0.42 3.21
CA ILE A 49 1.50 1.42 3.18
C ILE A 49 1.92 2.80 3.72
N TYR A 50 2.98 2.89 4.55
CA TYR A 50 3.50 4.17 5.05
C TYR A 50 4.59 4.78 4.15
N THR A 51 5.30 3.98 3.36
CA THR A 51 6.38 4.48 2.49
C THR A 51 5.99 4.57 1.03
N GLY A 52 5.02 3.77 0.60
CA GLY A 52 4.64 3.66 -0.80
C GLY A 52 5.75 3.12 -1.72
N LEU A 53 6.79 2.52 -1.16
CA LEU A 53 7.92 1.97 -1.91
C LEU A 53 7.54 0.72 -2.71
N ARG A 54 8.31 0.43 -3.77
CA ARG A 54 8.13 -0.84 -4.47
C ARG A 54 8.61 -1.99 -3.60
N ILE A 55 7.89 -3.10 -3.60
CA ILE A 55 8.26 -4.29 -2.82
C ILE A 55 9.72 -4.73 -3.09
N SER A 56 10.18 -4.62 -4.35
CA SER A 56 11.56 -4.95 -4.72
C SER A 56 12.62 -4.06 -4.06
N ASP A 57 12.24 -2.87 -3.61
CA ASP A 57 13.13 -1.94 -2.92
C ASP A 57 13.02 -2.14 -1.41
N ILE A 58 11.81 -2.36 -0.90
CA ILE A 58 11.57 -2.71 0.51
C ILE A 58 12.36 -3.95 0.92
N LEU A 59 12.37 -4.99 0.10
CA LEU A 59 13.07 -6.25 0.41
C LEU A 59 14.61 -6.16 0.43
N LYS A 60 15.19 -5.03 0.00
CA LYS A 60 16.64 -4.82 0.07
C LYS A 60 17.12 -4.25 1.39
N PHE A 61 16.22 -3.63 2.17
CA PHE A 61 16.60 -3.00 3.43
C PHE A 61 17.19 -4.02 4.42
N ARG A 62 18.20 -3.55 5.11
CA ARG A 62 18.80 -4.21 6.28
C ARG A 62 18.38 -3.47 7.55
N ILE A 63 18.59 -4.10 8.69
CA ILE A 63 18.31 -3.49 10.00
C ILE A 63 19.02 -2.14 10.15
N ARG A 64 20.30 -2.05 9.76
CA ARG A 64 21.09 -0.80 9.79
C ARG A 64 20.50 0.36 8.99
N ASP A 65 19.67 0.06 8.01
CA ASP A 65 19.08 1.09 7.13
C ASP A 65 17.86 1.77 7.77
N VAL A 66 17.34 1.21 8.86
CA VAL A 66 16.17 1.72 9.59
C VAL A 66 16.43 2.01 11.07
N ARG A 67 17.42 1.34 11.71
CA ARG A 67 17.74 1.50 13.13
C ARG A 67 18.17 2.94 13.43
N GLU A 68 17.47 3.59 14.35
CA GLU A 68 17.73 4.99 14.76
C GLU A 68 17.75 5.98 13.59
N LYS A 69 16.99 5.68 12.53
CA LYS A 69 16.88 6.56 11.36
C LYS A 69 15.52 7.28 11.32
N ASP A 70 15.53 8.50 10.81
CA ASP A 70 14.34 9.29 10.53
C ASP A 70 13.93 9.20 9.05
N ALA A 71 14.73 8.53 8.23
CA ALA A 71 14.44 8.31 6.82
C ALA A 71 15.20 7.09 6.30
N VAL A 72 14.60 6.43 5.30
CA VAL A 72 15.27 5.43 4.47
C VAL A 72 15.69 6.02 3.14
N TYR A 73 16.73 5.46 2.53
CA TYR A 73 17.30 5.93 1.28
C TYR A 73 17.25 4.84 0.21
N ILE A 74 16.85 5.20 -0.99
CA ILE A 74 16.79 4.28 -2.13
C ILE A 74 17.58 4.88 -3.28
N ARG A 75 18.49 4.09 -3.85
CA ARG A 75 19.20 4.45 -5.06
C ARG A 75 18.38 4.09 -6.28
N GLU A 76 18.01 5.09 -7.06
CA GLU A 76 17.27 4.89 -8.31
C GLU A 76 18.15 4.15 -9.32
N LYS A 77 17.66 3.05 -9.88
CA LYS A 77 18.41 2.26 -10.86
C LYS A 77 18.72 3.03 -12.15
N LYS A 78 17.81 3.93 -12.58
CA LYS A 78 17.91 4.64 -13.86
C LYS A 78 18.86 5.84 -13.79
N THR A 79 18.86 6.57 -12.68
CA THR A 79 19.62 7.83 -12.54
C THR A 79 20.81 7.70 -11.61
N GLY A 80 20.87 6.64 -10.81
CA GLY A 80 21.87 6.48 -9.74
C GLY A 80 21.67 7.42 -8.55
N LYS A 81 20.70 8.34 -8.61
CA LYS A 81 20.44 9.32 -7.55
C LYS A 81 19.83 8.64 -6.32
N GLU A 82 20.20 9.16 -5.17
CA GLU A 82 19.62 8.75 -3.90
C GLU A 82 18.31 9.52 -3.66
N LYS A 83 17.26 8.80 -3.28
CA LYS A 83 15.95 9.36 -2.94
C LYS A 83 15.66 9.06 -1.47
N ARG A 84 15.38 10.13 -0.71
CA ARG A 84 15.07 10.06 0.71
C ARG A 84 13.57 9.85 0.92
N PHE A 85 13.20 8.91 1.80
CA PHE A 85 11.83 8.67 2.24
C PHE A 85 11.77 8.79 3.77
N PRO A 86 11.09 9.79 4.34
CA PRO A 86 10.92 9.92 5.78
C PRO A 86 10.21 8.70 6.35
N ILE A 87 10.65 8.26 7.54
CA ILE A 87 9.92 7.26 8.32
C ILE A 87 8.83 7.99 9.09
N ASN A 88 7.57 7.62 8.83
CA ASN A 88 6.42 8.18 9.51
C ASN A 88 6.50 7.92 11.02
N SER A 89 5.99 8.85 11.84
CA SER A 89 6.02 8.76 13.30
C SER A 89 5.29 7.54 13.87
N GLU A 90 4.26 7.05 13.17
CA GLU A 90 3.54 5.84 13.56
C GLU A 90 4.23 4.55 13.11
N LEU A 91 4.96 4.61 12.00
CA LEU A 91 5.75 3.47 11.52
C LEU A 91 7.02 3.25 12.37
N LYS A 92 7.61 4.33 12.89
CA LYS A 92 8.88 4.27 13.63
C LYS A 92 8.86 3.30 14.81
N PRO A 93 7.91 3.39 15.78
CA PRO A 93 7.85 2.46 16.90
C PRO A 93 7.61 1.02 16.47
N ILE A 94 6.84 0.78 15.41
CA ILE A 94 6.58 -0.56 14.86
C ILE A 94 7.90 -1.18 14.37
N ILE A 95 8.73 -0.39 13.68
CA ILE A 95 10.04 -0.85 13.22
C ILE A 95 10.95 -1.11 14.41
N GLU A 96 11.05 -0.19 15.37
CA GLU A 96 11.93 -0.28 16.53
C GLU A 96 11.61 -1.52 17.38
N GLU A 97 10.34 -1.80 17.65
CA GLU A 97 9.89 -3.01 18.32
C GLU A 97 10.33 -4.26 17.55
N TYR A 98 10.06 -4.31 16.27
CA TYR A 98 10.38 -5.47 15.41
C TYR A 98 11.87 -5.76 15.29
N ILE A 99 12.72 -4.72 15.25
CA ILE A 99 14.17 -4.90 15.11
C ILE A 99 14.92 -5.09 16.43
N ALA A 100 14.21 -5.03 17.56
CA ALA A 100 14.85 -5.23 18.87
C ALA A 100 15.59 -6.58 18.90
N GLY A 101 16.85 -6.56 19.36
CA GLY A 101 17.71 -7.73 19.43
C GLY A 101 18.24 -8.28 18.09
N LYS A 102 17.80 -7.75 16.94
CA LYS A 102 18.33 -8.16 15.62
C LYS A 102 19.65 -7.45 15.31
N ARG A 103 20.48 -8.05 14.45
CA ARG A 103 21.80 -7.52 14.10
C ARG A 103 21.73 -6.62 12.86
N ASP A 104 22.52 -5.57 12.81
CA ASP A 104 22.50 -4.54 11.76
C ASP A 104 22.70 -5.06 10.33
N TYR A 105 23.46 -6.16 10.18
CA TYR A 105 23.70 -6.75 8.88
C TYR A 105 22.56 -7.63 8.36
N GLU A 106 21.59 -7.99 9.22
CA GLU A 106 20.45 -8.82 8.80
C GLU A 106 19.53 -8.05 7.89
N TYR A 107 18.87 -8.78 6.96
CA TYR A 107 17.78 -8.18 6.17
C TYR A 107 16.59 -7.87 7.05
N LEU A 108 15.95 -6.72 6.83
CA LEU A 108 14.75 -6.28 7.56
C LEU A 108 13.63 -7.33 7.44
N PHE A 109 13.41 -7.83 6.23
CA PHE A 109 12.41 -8.86 5.93
C PHE A 109 13.08 -10.20 5.61
N LYS A 110 13.77 -10.75 6.61
CA LYS A 110 14.57 -11.97 6.50
C LYS A 110 13.69 -13.19 6.24
N SER A 111 14.16 -14.05 5.36
CA SER A 111 13.56 -15.37 5.12
C SER A 111 13.88 -16.33 6.26
N PRO A 112 12.92 -17.10 6.77
CA PRO A 112 13.19 -18.14 7.77
C PRO A 112 13.97 -19.31 7.18
N ARG A 113 13.93 -19.50 5.86
CA ARG A 113 14.55 -20.65 5.17
C ARG A 113 16.06 -20.51 5.01
N TYR A 114 16.58 -19.28 4.94
CA TYR A 114 17.99 -19.02 4.63
C TYR A 114 18.66 -18.16 5.71
N PRO A 115 19.97 -18.39 6.00
CA PRO A 115 20.65 -17.75 7.13
C PRO A 115 20.58 -16.21 7.12
N ASN A 116 20.76 -15.58 5.98
CA ASN A 116 20.65 -14.12 5.86
C ASN A 116 20.29 -13.71 4.42
N LYS A 117 19.08 -14.07 3.99
CA LYS A 117 18.48 -13.61 2.72
C LYS A 117 17.10 -13.02 3.00
N PRO A 118 16.65 -12.03 2.24
CA PRO A 118 15.30 -11.53 2.38
C PRO A 118 14.30 -12.56 1.83
N ILE A 119 13.03 -12.41 2.20
CA ILE A 119 11.95 -13.10 1.49
C ILE A 119 11.94 -12.67 0.02
N THR A 120 11.43 -13.55 -0.83
CA THR A 120 11.29 -13.26 -2.26
C THR A 120 10.05 -12.38 -2.52
N ARG A 121 10.00 -11.74 -3.69
CA ARG A 121 8.79 -11.03 -4.15
C ARG A 121 7.57 -11.95 -4.18
N GLN A 122 7.75 -13.23 -4.56
CA GLN A 122 6.67 -14.20 -4.59
C GLN A 122 6.16 -14.53 -3.17
N GLN A 123 7.06 -14.65 -2.19
CA GLN A 123 6.65 -14.85 -0.80
C GLN A 123 5.90 -13.62 -0.25
N ALA A 124 6.37 -12.41 -0.53
CA ALA A 124 5.65 -11.20 -0.16
C ALA A 124 4.28 -11.10 -0.86
N TYR A 125 4.19 -11.51 -2.13
CA TYR A 125 2.92 -11.59 -2.85
C TYR A 125 1.96 -12.58 -2.17
N ASN A 126 2.43 -13.79 -1.85
CA ASN A 126 1.61 -14.82 -1.21
C ASN A 126 1.10 -14.34 0.18
N VAL A 127 1.97 -13.73 1.00
CA VAL A 127 1.58 -13.14 2.29
C VAL A 127 0.39 -12.18 2.13
N LEU A 128 0.48 -11.25 1.18
CA LEU A 128 -0.56 -10.24 0.96
C LEU A 128 -1.84 -10.84 0.40
N THR A 129 -1.74 -11.75 -0.57
CA THR A 129 -2.91 -12.37 -1.20
C THR A 129 -3.61 -13.35 -0.28
N ASP A 130 -2.88 -14.09 0.55
CA ASP A 130 -3.48 -15.04 1.48
C ASP A 130 -4.19 -14.31 2.63
N ALA A 131 -3.59 -13.23 3.15
CA ALA A 131 -4.28 -12.36 4.11
C ALA A 131 -5.53 -11.71 3.48
N ALA A 132 -5.43 -11.18 2.27
CA ALA A 132 -6.53 -10.52 1.56
C ALA A 132 -7.74 -11.44 1.33
N LYS A 133 -7.51 -12.73 1.05
CA LYS A 133 -8.59 -13.73 0.89
C LYS A 133 -9.45 -13.86 2.13
N VAL A 134 -8.88 -13.73 3.34
CA VAL A 134 -9.62 -13.81 4.61
C VAL A 134 -10.68 -12.71 4.69
N PHE A 135 -10.41 -11.56 4.07
CA PHE A 135 -11.30 -10.39 4.03
C PHE A 135 -12.07 -10.27 2.70
N GLY A 136 -12.06 -11.30 1.86
CA GLY A 136 -12.80 -11.32 0.59
C GLY A 136 -12.24 -10.36 -0.47
N LEU A 137 -10.97 -9.94 -0.36
CA LEU A 137 -10.32 -9.05 -1.33
C LEU A 137 -9.68 -9.87 -2.46
N GLU A 138 -10.14 -9.66 -3.70
CA GLU A 138 -9.70 -10.44 -4.86
C GLU A 138 -8.52 -9.78 -5.63
N ALA A 139 -8.48 -8.43 -5.69
CA ALA A 139 -7.54 -7.68 -6.54
C ALA A 139 -6.32 -7.16 -5.77
N ILE A 140 -5.68 -8.03 -4.97
CA ILE A 140 -4.55 -7.66 -4.10
C ILE A 140 -3.24 -8.27 -4.60
N GLY A 141 -2.16 -7.51 -4.44
CA GLY A 141 -0.80 -7.93 -4.76
C GLY A 141 0.24 -6.96 -4.22
N THR A 142 1.50 -7.15 -4.60
CA THR A 142 2.61 -6.33 -4.07
C THR A 142 2.53 -4.84 -4.44
N HIS A 143 1.81 -4.48 -5.50
CA HIS A 143 1.56 -3.09 -5.86
C HIS A 143 0.40 -2.45 -5.07
N THR A 144 -0.44 -3.25 -4.43
CA THR A 144 -1.55 -2.76 -3.60
C THR A 144 -1.05 -1.86 -2.47
N LEU A 145 0.04 -2.23 -1.79
CA LEU A 145 0.60 -1.41 -0.71
C LEU A 145 0.93 0.01 -1.19
N ARG A 146 1.60 0.11 -2.33
CA ARG A 146 1.97 1.38 -2.93
C ARG A 146 0.76 2.16 -3.45
N LYS A 147 -0.25 1.48 -4.00
CA LYS A 147 -1.50 2.10 -4.41
C LYS A 147 -2.30 2.60 -3.21
N THR A 148 -2.35 1.83 -2.12
CA THR A 148 -3.01 2.20 -0.86
C THR A 148 -2.36 3.45 -0.23
N PHE A 149 -1.02 3.48 -0.14
CA PHE A 149 -0.31 4.70 0.26
C PHE A 149 -0.74 5.91 -0.58
N GLY A 150 -0.67 5.79 -1.90
CA GLY A 150 -0.98 6.90 -2.79
C GLY A 150 -2.45 7.32 -2.74
N TYR A 151 -3.37 6.38 -2.62
CA TYR A 151 -4.78 6.65 -2.48
C TYR A 151 -5.07 7.46 -1.22
N HIS A 152 -4.63 7.00 -0.04
CA HIS A 152 -4.89 7.67 1.22
C HIS A 152 -4.14 9.01 1.34
N MET A 153 -2.91 9.09 0.84
CA MET A 153 -2.18 10.36 0.76
C MET A 153 -2.95 11.38 -0.09
N TYR A 154 -3.45 10.97 -1.25
CA TYR A 154 -4.24 11.87 -2.10
C TYR A 154 -5.56 12.27 -1.46
N GLN A 155 -6.26 11.35 -0.79
CA GLN A 155 -7.52 11.67 -0.09
C GLN A 155 -7.32 12.71 1.02
N GLN A 156 -6.17 12.69 1.69
CA GLN A 156 -5.85 13.62 2.79
C GLN A 156 -5.34 14.97 2.28
N THR A 157 -4.57 14.99 1.20
CA THR A 157 -3.82 16.19 0.78
C THR A 157 -4.33 16.82 -0.51
N HIS A 158 -4.98 16.06 -1.37
CA HIS A 158 -5.32 16.40 -2.76
C HIS A 158 -4.10 16.84 -3.61
N ASP A 159 -2.87 16.58 -3.15
CA ASP A 159 -1.64 16.93 -3.83
C ASP A 159 -1.15 15.83 -4.78
N ALA A 160 -1.67 15.88 -6.00
CA ALA A 160 -1.28 14.94 -7.05
C ALA A 160 0.13 15.19 -7.60
N VAL A 161 0.66 16.42 -7.45
CA VAL A 161 2.00 16.79 -7.95
C VAL A 161 3.07 16.12 -7.10
N THR A 162 3.04 16.33 -5.80
CA THR A 162 3.96 15.67 -4.87
C THR A 162 3.88 14.14 -4.97
N LEU A 163 2.67 13.60 -5.12
CA LEU A 163 2.50 12.15 -5.28
C LEU A 163 3.09 11.62 -6.59
N MET A 164 2.95 12.38 -7.68
CA MET A 164 3.59 12.08 -8.96
C MET A 164 5.12 12.02 -8.83
N GLU A 165 5.72 12.98 -8.11
CA GLU A 165 7.16 13.01 -7.84
C GLU A 165 7.61 11.83 -6.97
N ILE A 166 6.86 11.49 -5.90
CA ILE A 166 7.13 10.33 -5.03
C ILE A 166 7.13 9.04 -5.85
N PHE A 167 6.17 8.91 -6.76
CA PHE A 167 6.05 7.72 -7.60
C PHE A 167 6.97 7.74 -8.81
N ASN A 168 7.61 8.88 -9.12
CA ASN A 168 8.40 9.08 -10.33
C ASN A 168 7.59 8.75 -11.59
N HIS A 169 6.37 9.28 -11.66
CA HIS A 169 5.51 9.20 -12.83
C HIS A 169 5.75 10.40 -13.74
N ALA A 170 5.55 10.21 -15.02
CA ALA A 170 5.79 11.26 -16.02
C ALA A 170 4.66 12.33 -16.05
N ASP A 171 3.47 11.98 -15.53
CA ASP A 171 2.29 12.83 -15.63
C ASP A 171 1.32 12.58 -14.44
N ILE A 172 0.59 13.62 -14.05
CA ILE A 172 -0.42 13.57 -12.98
C ILE A 172 -1.54 12.58 -13.32
N SER A 173 -1.97 12.52 -14.58
CA SER A 173 -3.06 11.63 -15.01
C SER A 173 -2.67 10.15 -14.85
N VAL A 174 -1.39 9.84 -15.04
CA VAL A 174 -0.82 8.50 -14.76
C VAL A 174 -0.93 8.19 -13.27
N THR A 175 -0.62 9.15 -12.41
CA THR A 175 -0.68 9.00 -10.96
C THR A 175 -2.12 8.77 -10.49
N LEU A 176 -3.05 9.62 -10.90
CA LEU A 176 -4.47 9.50 -10.52
C LEU A 176 -5.10 8.20 -11.00
N ARG A 177 -4.76 7.76 -12.23
CA ARG A 177 -5.17 6.46 -12.74
C ARG A 177 -4.56 5.31 -11.94
N TYR A 178 -3.27 5.41 -11.60
CA TYR A 178 -2.54 4.40 -10.85
C TYR A 178 -3.17 4.13 -9.48
N ILE A 179 -3.60 5.17 -8.76
CA ILE A 179 -4.21 5.07 -7.44
C ILE A 179 -5.74 4.85 -7.48
N GLY A 180 -6.37 4.81 -8.66
CA GLY A 180 -7.79 4.50 -8.83
C GLY A 180 -8.75 5.69 -8.70
N ILE A 181 -8.27 6.92 -8.46
CA ILE A 181 -9.11 8.12 -8.25
C ILE A 181 -9.97 8.44 -9.48
N ASN A 182 -9.45 8.26 -10.69
CA ASN A 182 -10.23 8.53 -11.91
C ASN A 182 -11.46 7.63 -12.03
N GLN A 183 -11.37 6.38 -11.57
CA GLN A 183 -12.52 5.46 -11.58
C GLN A 183 -13.50 5.82 -10.48
N ASP A 184 -13.04 6.10 -9.26
CA ASP A 184 -13.88 6.49 -8.15
C ASP A 184 -14.70 7.76 -8.46
N ASN A 185 -14.08 8.75 -9.13
CA ASN A 185 -14.75 9.97 -9.57
C ASN A 185 -15.84 9.67 -10.62
N LYS A 186 -15.56 8.79 -11.59
CA LYS A 186 -16.57 8.37 -12.59
C LYS A 186 -17.74 7.68 -11.93
N ASP A 187 -17.48 6.74 -11.04
CA ASP A 187 -18.51 5.98 -10.32
C ASP A 187 -19.38 6.92 -9.47
N LYS A 188 -18.76 7.89 -8.78
CA LYS A 188 -19.46 8.91 -8.01
C LYS A 188 -20.39 9.76 -8.90
N LEU A 189 -19.89 10.24 -10.03
CA LEU A 189 -20.67 11.04 -10.97
C LEU A 189 -21.82 10.25 -11.56
N ILE A 190 -21.61 9.01 -11.99
CA ILE A 190 -22.66 8.15 -12.52
C ILE A 190 -23.73 7.88 -11.46
N LYS A 191 -23.34 7.56 -10.23
CA LYS A 191 -24.27 7.32 -9.12
C LYS A 191 -25.06 8.58 -8.71
N SER A 192 -24.54 9.77 -8.95
CA SER A 192 -25.21 11.04 -8.64
C SER A 192 -26.20 11.48 -9.71
N LEU A 193 -26.20 10.84 -10.90
CA LEU A 193 -27.08 11.21 -12.00
C LEU A 193 -28.55 10.95 -11.63
N THR A 194 -29.38 11.98 -11.79
CA THR A 194 -30.82 11.91 -11.54
C THR A 194 -31.61 12.40 -12.74
N PHE A 195 -32.68 11.68 -13.12
CA PHE A 195 -33.60 12.04 -14.18
C PHE A 195 -34.95 12.56 -13.62
N LYS A 196 -34.89 13.34 -12.52
CA LYS A 196 -36.13 13.92 -11.97
C LYS A 196 -36.58 15.10 -12.83
N HIS A 197 -37.82 15.05 -13.31
CA HIS A 197 -38.49 16.19 -13.93
C HIS A 197 -38.56 17.33 -12.89
N GLY A 198 -37.96 18.46 -13.19
CA GLY A 198 -38.20 19.68 -12.39
C GLY A 198 -39.73 19.96 -12.39
N LYS A 199 -40.36 19.87 -11.21
CA LYS A 199 -41.72 20.41 -11.07
C LYS A 199 -41.62 21.91 -11.36
N GLY A 200 -42.06 22.30 -12.55
CA GLY A 200 -42.19 23.71 -12.87
C GLY A 200 -43.03 24.38 -11.79
N LYS A 201 -42.49 25.43 -11.19
CA LYS A 201 -43.28 26.35 -10.35
C LYS A 201 -44.35 26.97 -11.28
N ARG A 202 -45.62 26.62 -11.05
CA ARG A 202 -46.75 27.42 -11.50
C ARG A 202 -46.91 28.63 -10.59
#